data_b1691853fce9bf6e069a00db0223739d
#
_entry.id   b1691853fce9bf6e069a00db0223739d
#
_cell.length_a   1.000
_cell.length_b   1.000
_cell.length_c   1.000
_cell.angle_alpha   90.00
_cell.angle_beta   90.00
_cell.angle_gamma   90.00
#
_symmetry.space_group_name_H-M   'P 1'
#
loop_
_entity.id
_entity.type
_entity.pdbx_description
1 polymer ?
#
loop_
_entity_poly.entity_id
_entity_poly.type
_entity_poly.pdbx_seq_one_letter_code
_entity_poly.pdbx_strand_id
1 'polypeptide(L)'
;MTTSGNSDDTDRTPASIDLDDVYERLGLPDEIINSLLADFADLYGNFAAEVQEATDHGDLALVRERAHALRGASSSLGMSEIANCAGRLEKEAASERTGPVQEEIKSLSTAIDEAVAAIKSLIA
;
A
#
# COMPACT_ATOMS: atom_id res chain seq x y z
N MET A 1 10.30 28.77 -8.38
CA MET A 1 10.00 28.60 -8.12
C MET A 1 9.60 27.92 -8.13
N THR A 2 9.68 27.69 -7.88
CA THR A 2 9.29 27.23 -7.70
C THR A 2 8.88 26.59 -7.61
N THR A 3 9.02 26.58 -7.34
CA THR A 3 8.60 26.09 -7.18
C THR A 3 7.88 25.64 -7.20
N SER A 4 7.92 26.17 -7.29
CA SER A 4 6.91 25.81 -7.43
C SER A 4 6.48 24.50 -7.71
N GLY A 5 6.66 24.06 -8.56
CA GLY A 5 6.27 22.74 -8.83
C GLY A 5 6.44 21.83 -7.70
N ASN A 6 7.35 22.11 -6.89
CA ASN A 6 7.58 21.28 -5.75
C ASN A 6 6.55 21.35 -4.72
N SER A 7 6.04 22.50 -4.49
CA SER A 7 5.02 22.62 -3.49
C SER A 7 3.79 21.87 -3.92
N ASP A 8 3.63 21.67 -5.20
CA ASP A 8 2.50 20.92 -5.68
C ASP A 8 2.54 19.51 -5.14
N ASP A 9 3.72 18.96 -4.97
CA ASP A 9 3.82 17.60 -4.49
C ASP A 9 3.27 17.45 -3.10
N THR A 10 3.41 18.48 -2.29
CA THR A 10 2.92 18.38 -0.93
C THR A 10 1.43 18.57 -0.86
N ASP A 11 0.85 19.20 -1.85
CA ASP A 11 -0.58 19.47 -1.84
C ASP A 11 -1.38 18.38 -2.49
N ARG A 12 -0.74 17.46 -3.15
CA ARG A 12 -1.45 16.46 -3.89
C ARG A 12 -1.89 15.31 -3.04
N THR A 13 -2.81 14.53 -3.60
CA THR A 13 -3.21 13.27 -3.02
C THR A 13 -1.98 12.42 -2.78
N PRO A 14 -1.95 11.69 -1.67
CA PRO A 14 -0.84 10.78 -1.43
C PRO A 14 -0.59 9.87 -2.62
N ALA A 15 0.68 9.66 -2.94
CA ALA A 15 1.06 8.86 -4.08
C ALA A 15 0.60 7.41 -3.94
N SER A 16 0.35 6.96 -2.71
CA SER A 16 -0.07 5.59 -2.46
C SER A 16 -1.44 5.28 -3.04
N ILE A 17 -2.29 6.29 -3.25
CA ILE A 17 -3.62 6.08 -3.78
C ILE A 17 -4.12 7.35 -4.48
N ASP A 18 -4.72 7.14 -5.65
CA ASP A 18 -5.41 8.18 -6.40
C ASP A 18 -6.84 7.72 -6.53
N LEU A 19 -7.71 8.24 -5.67
CA LEU A 19 -9.10 7.78 -5.60
C LEU A 19 -9.86 8.03 -6.90
N ASP A 20 -9.64 9.18 -7.53
CA ASP A 20 -10.31 9.46 -8.80
C ASP A 20 -9.94 8.44 -9.85
N ASP A 21 -8.66 8.07 -9.91
CA ASP A 21 -8.20 7.07 -10.83
C ASP A 21 -8.83 5.70 -10.54
N VAL A 22 -8.96 5.36 -9.26
CA VAL A 22 -9.57 4.10 -8.86
C VAL A 22 -11.00 4.01 -9.40
N TYR A 23 -11.80 5.05 -9.17
CA TYR A 23 -13.18 5.05 -9.65
C TYR A 23 -13.24 4.95 -11.17
N GLU A 24 -12.38 5.69 -11.84
CA GLU A 24 -12.39 5.72 -13.30
C GLU A 24 -11.96 4.38 -13.89
N ARG A 25 -10.90 3.81 -13.35
CA ARG A 25 -10.35 2.57 -13.87
C ARG A 25 -11.27 1.38 -13.67
N LEU A 26 -11.88 1.28 -12.50
CA LEU A 26 -12.71 0.13 -12.19
C LEU A 26 -14.06 0.20 -12.88
N GLY A 27 -14.59 1.41 -13.08
CA GLY A 27 -15.85 1.56 -13.79
C GLY A 27 -17.02 0.87 -13.12
N LEU A 28 -16.92 0.62 -11.81
CA LEU A 28 -17.99 0.00 -11.04
C LEU A 28 -18.78 1.07 -10.31
N PRO A 29 -20.00 0.74 -9.84
CA PRO A 29 -20.74 1.70 -9.02
C PRO A 29 -19.92 2.15 -7.81
N ASP A 30 -20.07 3.42 -7.44
CA ASP A 30 -19.30 3.99 -6.35
C ASP A 30 -19.44 3.21 -5.07
N GLU A 31 -20.63 2.70 -4.79
CA GLU A 31 -20.88 1.95 -3.57
C GLU A 31 -20.04 0.69 -3.51
N ILE A 32 -19.86 0.04 -4.64
CA ILE A 32 -19.07 -1.18 -4.70
C ILE A 32 -17.60 -0.84 -4.52
N ILE A 33 -17.15 0.23 -5.16
CA ILE A 33 -15.76 0.65 -5.02
C ILE A 33 -15.47 1.04 -3.58
N ASN A 34 -16.39 1.78 -2.94
CA ASN A 34 -16.21 2.17 -1.54
C ASN A 34 -16.12 0.95 -0.64
N SER A 35 -16.90 -0.08 -0.94
CA SER A 35 -16.86 -1.31 -0.18
C SER A 35 -15.52 -2.04 -0.33
N LEU A 36 -15.01 -2.06 -1.56
CA LEU A 36 -13.70 -2.67 -1.82
C LEU A 36 -12.58 -1.92 -1.11
N LEU A 37 -12.67 -0.59 -1.11
CA LEU A 37 -11.67 0.23 -0.43
C LEU A 37 -11.72 0.02 1.09
N ALA A 38 -12.93 -0.07 1.64
CA ALA A 38 -13.09 -0.31 3.07
C ALA A 38 -12.50 -1.68 3.44
N ASP A 39 -12.74 -2.68 2.61
CA ASP A 39 -12.18 -4.01 2.85
C ASP A 39 -10.65 -3.96 2.80
N PHE A 40 -10.10 -3.22 1.87
CA PHE A 40 -8.65 -3.08 1.78
C PHE A 40 -8.10 -2.46 3.06
N ALA A 41 -8.73 -1.41 3.55
CA ALA A 41 -8.28 -0.73 4.76
C ALA A 41 -8.33 -1.68 5.96
N ASP A 42 -9.41 -2.47 6.05
CA ASP A 42 -9.55 -3.42 7.14
C ASP A 42 -8.53 -4.54 7.08
N LEU A 43 -8.27 -5.06 5.89
CA LEU A 43 -7.37 -6.20 5.73
C LEU A 43 -5.90 -5.82 5.86
N TYR A 44 -5.54 -4.63 5.43
CA TYR A 44 -4.13 -4.26 5.33
C TYR A 44 -3.70 -3.12 6.23
N GLY A 45 -4.61 -2.61 7.06
CA GLY A 45 -4.27 -1.49 7.95
C GLY A 45 -3.14 -1.81 8.91
N ASN A 46 -3.00 -3.09 9.30
CA ASN A 46 -1.94 -3.52 10.21
C ASN A 46 -0.84 -4.29 9.51
N PHE A 47 -0.78 -4.21 8.20
CA PHE A 47 0.16 -5.01 7.41
C PHE A 47 1.61 -4.84 7.88
N ALA A 48 2.03 -3.59 8.05
CA ALA A 48 3.42 -3.32 8.40
C ALA A 48 3.80 -3.94 9.74
N ALA A 49 2.90 -3.85 10.71
CA ALA A 49 3.15 -4.44 12.03
C ALA A 49 3.23 -5.97 11.93
N GLU A 50 2.37 -6.56 11.13
CA GLU A 50 2.34 -8.01 10.97
C GLU A 50 3.63 -8.54 10.34
N VAL A 51 4.07 -7.90 9.25
CA VAL A 51 5.27 -8.38 8.57
C VAL A 51 6.53 -8.02 9.36
N GLN A 52 6.48 -6.94 10.16
CA GLN A 52 7.61 -6.61 11.02
C GLN A 52 7.78 -7.70 12.08
N GLU A 53 6.69 -8.14 12.67
CA GLU A 53 6.76 -9.20 13.65
C GLU A 53 7.29 -10.48 13.04
N ALA A 54 6.81 -10.83 11.85
CA ALA A 54 7.31 -12.01 11.14
C ALA A 54 8.79 -11.90 10.86
N THR A 55 9.24 -10.72 10.45
CA THR A 55 10.66 -10.48 10.17
C THR A 55 11.50 -10.65 11.43
N ASP A 56 11.01 -10.12 12.55
CA ASP A 56 11.72 -10.20 13.83
C ASP A 56 11.87 -11.65 14.27
N HIS A 57 10.95 -12.51 13.90
CA HIS A 57 11.01 -13.93 14.21
C HIS A 57 11.73 -14.75 13.14
N GLY A 58 12.26 -14.10 12.13
CA GLY A 58 12.96 -14.78 11.05
C GLY A 58 12.06 -15.52 10.08
N ASP A 59 10.76 -15.22 10.09
CA ASP A 59 9.80 -15.92 9.24
C ASP A 59 9.60 -15.15 7.94
N LEU A 60 10.63 -15.16 7.10
CA LEU A 60 10.57 -14.43 5.84
C LEU A 60 9.63 -15.09 4.83
N ALA A 61 9.33 -16.36 5.01
CA ALA A 61 8.34 -17.03 4.16
C ALA A 61 6.98 -16.40 4.36
N LEU A 62 6.62 -16.07 5.59
CA LEU A 62 5.35 -15.42 5.87
C LEU A 62 5.35 -13.99 5.32
N VAL A 63 6.46 -13.28 5.45
CA VAL A 63 6.58 -11.94 4.87
C VAL A 63 6.33 -11.99 3.38
N ARG A 64 6.94 -12.97 2.69
CA ARG A 64 6.78 -13.13 1.26
C ARG A 64 5.33 -13.40 0.89
N GLU A 65 4.68 -14.28 1.63
CA GLU A 65 3.29 -14.64 1.37
C GLU A 65 2.37 -13.44 1.53
N ARG A 66 2.55 -12.68 2.61
CA ARG A 66 1.73 -11.51 2.88
C ARG A 66 1.96 -10.41 1.86
N ALA A 67 3.22 -10.23 1.46
CA ALA A 67 3.55 -9.21 0.46
C ALA A 67 2.92 -9.56 -0.88
N HIS A 68 2.90 -10.86 -1.23
CA HIS A 68 2.28 -11.32 -2.47
C HIS A 68 0.78 -10.98 -2.47
N ALA A 69 0.11 -11.23 -1.36
CA ALA A 69 -1.32 -10.95 -1.25
C ALA A 69 -1.58 -9.45 -1.35
N LEU A 70 -0.78 -8.64 -0.68
CA LEU A 70 -0.92 -7.18 -0.76
C LEU A 70 -0.71 -6.67 -2.17
N ARG A 71 0.29 -7.22 -2.88
CA ARG A 71 0.56 -6.81 -4.25
C ARG A 71 -0.65 -7.07 -5.14
N GLY A 72 -1.26 -8.23 -4.99
CA GLY A 72 -2.45 -8.55 -5.78
C GLY A 72 -3.61 -7.63 -5.48
N ALA A 73 -3.89 -7.41 -4.20
CA ALA A 73 -5.02 -6.58 -3.80
C ALA A 73 -4.82 -5.13 -4.24
N SER A 74 -3.62 -4.58 -4.04
CA SER A 74 -3.36 -3.20 -4.40
C SER A 74 -3.34 -2.99 -5.90
N SER A 75 -2.83 -3.97 -6.66
CA SER A 75 -2.86 -3.90 -8.12
C SER A 75 -4.30 -3.85 -8.63
N SER A 76 -5.16 -4.68 -8.07
CA SER A 76 -6.56 -4.73 -8.49
C SER A 76 -7.25 -3.41 -8.28
N LEU A 77 -6.86 -2.67 -7.24
CA LEU A 77 -7.47 -1.39 -6.94
C LEU A 77 -6.72 -0.21 -7.57
N GLY A 78 -5.68 -0.49 -8.34
CA GLY A 78 -4.93 0.58 -8.99
C GLY A 78 -4.00 1.35 -8.07
N MET A 79 -3.68 0.79 -6.91
CA MET A 79 -2.77 1.42 -5.96
C MET A 79 -1.34 1.07 -6.33
N SER A 80 -0.85 1.71 -7.38
CA SER A 80 0.40 1.30 -8.02
C SER A 80 1.61 1.38 -7.11
N GLU A 81 1.68 2.41 -6.29
CA GLU A 81 2.84 2.57 -5.43
C GLU A 81 2.92 1.46 -4.38
N ILE A 82 1.78 1.16 -3.76
CA ILE A 82 1.74 0.07 -2.78
C ILE A 82 2.06 -1.25 -3.46
N ALA A 83 1.49 -1.48 -4.65
CA ALA A 83 1.73 -2.71 -5.38
C ALA A 83 3.21 -2.88 -5.72
N ASN A 84 3.87 -1.80 -6.14
CA ASN A 84 5.29 -1.86 -6.47
C ASN A 84 6.14 -2.13 -5.24
N CYS A 85 5.83 -1.47 -4.13
CA CYS A 85 6.56 -1.70 -2.88
C CYS A 85 6.36 -3.12 -2.38
N ALA A 86 5.13 -3.62 -2.48
CA ALA A 86 4.82 -4.99 -2.05
C ALA A 86 5.58 -5.99 -2.91
N GLY A 87 5.71 -5.71 -4.21
CA GLY A 87 6.48 -6.58 -5.10
C GLY A 87 7.94 -6.62 -4.72
N ARG A 88 8.51 -5.47 -4.36
CA ARG A 88 9.90 -5.43 -3.91
C ARG A 88 10.07 -6.18 -2.59
N LEU A 89 9.13 -6.00 -1.67
CA LEU A 89 9.19 -6.72 -0.39
C LEU A 89 9.14 -8.23 -0.62
N GLU A 90 8.25 -8.67 -1.50
CA GLU A 90 8.13 -10.07 -1.82
C GLU A 90 9.46 -10.63 -2.33
N LYS A 91 10.10 -9.88 -3.22
CA LYS A 91 11.36 -10.30 -3.82
C LYS A 91 12.49 -10.34 -2.80
N GLU A 92 12.57 -9.31 -1.95
CA GLU A 92 13.64 -9.24 -0.95
C GLU A 92 13.45 -10.35 0.10
N ALA A 93 12.21 -10.64 0.47
CA ALA A 93 11.95 -11.70 1.42
C ALA A 93 12.31 -13.06 0.82
N ALA A 94 12.02 -13.26 -0.46
CA ALA A 94 12.38 -14.50 -1.14
C ALA A 94 13.90 -14.69 -1.20
N SER A 95 14.64 -13.58 -1.25
CA SER A 95 16.09 -13.61 -1.27
C SER A 95 16.68 -13.63 0.13
N GLU A 96 15.84 -13.60 1.16
CA GLU A 96 16.24 -13.61 2.56
C GLU A 96 17.18 -12.45 2.91
N ARG A 97 16.88 -11.28 2.36
CA ARG A 97 17.72 -10.10 2.56
C ARG A 97 17.07 -9.16 3.58
N THR A 98 17.40 -9.37 4.84
CA THR A 98 16.74 -8.69 5.95
C THR A 98 16.84 -7.16 5.90
N GLY A 99 18.00 -6.62 5.53
CA GLY A 99 18.16 -5.18 5.46
C GLY A 99 17.19 -4.53 4.49
N PRO A 100 17.18 -4.97 3.22
CA PRO A 100 16.20 -4.45 2.26
C PRO A 100 14.76 -4.72 2.68
N VAL A 101 14.47 -5.85 3.33
CA VAL A 101 13.13 -6.13 3.83
C VAL A 101 12.69 -5.05 4.80
N GLN A 102 13.56 -4.67 5.75
CA GLN A 102 13.23 -3.63 6.72
C GLN A 102 12.93 -2.30 6.05
N GLU A 103 13.70 -1.95 5.03
CA GLU A 103 13.49 -0.69 4.32
C GLU A 103 12.15 -0.69 3.59
N GLU A 104 11.79 -1.80 2.97
CA GLU A 104 10.52 -1.86 2.25
C GLU A 104 9.34 -1.85 3.21
N ILE A 105 9.47 -2.48 4.38
CA ILE A 105 8.41 -2.45 5.38
C ILE A 105 8.14 -1.00 5.80
N LYS A 106 9.20 -0.23 5.98
CA LYS A 106 9.09 1.17 6.38
C LYS A 106 8.36 1.98 5.30
N SER A 107 8.74 1.79 4.04
CA SER A 107 8.10 2.48 2.94
C SER A 107 6.63 2.11 2.84
N LEU A 108 6.32 0.81 3.01
CA LEU A 108 4.95 0.35 2.96
C LEU A 108 4.12 0.88 4.11
N SER A 109 4.71 0.97 5.29
CA SER A 109 4.01 1.50 6.45
C SER A 109 3.47 2.90 6.14
N THR A 110 4.33 3.76 5.59
CA THR A 110 3.93 5.12 5.24
C THR A 110 2.85 5.12 4.16
N ALA A 111 3.07 4.36 3.10
CA ALA A 111 2.14 4.35 1.97
C ALA A 111 0.77 3.81 2.37
N ILE A 112 0.75 2.76 3.18
CA ILE A 112 -0.52 2.17 3.62
C ILE A 112 -1.24 3.12 4.56
N ASP A 113 -0.52 3.76 5.48
CA ASP A 113 -1.14 4.72 6.39
C ASP A 113 -1.81 5.84 5.63
N GLU A 114 -1.14 6.35 4.59
CA GLU A 114 -1.70 7.41 3.78
C GLU A 114 -2.94 6.93 3.03
N ALA A 115 -2.88 5.74 2.47
CA ALA A 115 -4.01 5.18 1.75
C ALA A 115 -5.20 4.94 2.65
N VAL A 116 -4.96 4.37 3.84
CA VAL A 116 -6.02 4.10 4.80
C VAL A 116 -6.66 5.40 5.26
N ALA A 117 -5.85 6.43 5.51
CA ALA A 117 -6.39 7.72 5.92
C ALA A 117 -7.27 8.33 4.82
N ALA A 118 -6.84 8.22 3.56
CA ALA A 118 -7.62 8.73 2.44
C ALA A 118 -8.93 7.96 2.29
N ILE A 119 -8.90 6.65 2.46
CA ILE A 119 -10.10 5.83 2.37
C ILE A 119 -11.07 6.17 3.48
N LYS A 120 -10.58 6.30 4.71
CA LYS A 120 -11.44 6.64 5.83
C LYS A 120 -12.08 7.99 5.66
N SER A 121 -11.36 8.94 5.10
CA SER A 121 -11.89 10.27 4.85
C SER A 121 -13.00 10.21 3.80
N LEU A 122 -12.86 9.32 2.82
CA LEU A 122 -13.83 9.19 1.76
C LEU A 122 -15.15 8.62 2.25
N ILE A 123 -15.10 7.63 3.11
CA ILE A 123 -16.31 6.90 3.52
C ILE A 123 -16.83 7.29 4.89
N ALA A 124 -16.21 8.28 5.53
CA ALA A 124 -16.63 8.72 6.86
C ALA A 124 -17.95 9.54 6.83
#